data_61551f9e62af03c7fa670410d2283cda
#
_entry.id   61551f9e62af03c7fa670410d2283cda
#
_cell.length_a   1.000
_cell.length_b   1.000
_cell.length_c   1.000
_cell.angle_alpha   90.00
_cell.angle_beta   90.00
_cell.angle_gamma   90.00
#
_symmetry.space_group_name_H-M   'P 1'
#
loop_
_entity.id
_entity.type
_entity.pdbx_description
1 polymer ?
#
loop_
_entity_poly.entity_id
_entity_poly.type
_entity_poly.pdbx_seq_one_letter_code
_entity_poly.pdbx_strand_id
1 'polypeptide(L)'
;MRKWYPAVLIAVTAIVSAVAYPRLPERVPSHWDLHGQVNGWQSRGQAVLFIPILLLVLWGVMRGLPAIDPRRANYAKFQPTYDFMIGAVLTMVALIHFTVLASAIGVPISIHRVVPIALGLLLIAIGNQLPRARSNWWFGIRTPWTLSNERVWERTHRVGGYLMTASGVAMIAGALVTDLTGPLVIVCVGASALGSVIYSYVAWRQETSR
;
A
#
# COMPACT_ATOMS: atom_id res chain seq x y z
N MET A 1 10.95 -11.99 -1.02
CA MET A 1 9.86 -12.88 -1.52
C MET A 1 10.33 -13.65 -2.75
N ARG A 2 9.77 -14.85 -3.01
CA ARG A 2 10.14 -15.64 -4.21
C ARG A 2 9.72 -14.91 -5.48
N LYS A 3 10.54 -14.96 -6.54
CA LYS A 3 10.33 -14.23 -7.81
C LYS A 3 8.99 -14.54 -8.50
N TRP A 4 8.42 -15.70 -8.25
CA TRP A 4 7.15 -16.15 -8.84
C TRP A 4 5.90 -15.72 -8.05
N TYR A 5 6.08 -15.19 -6.82
CA TYR A 5 4.95 -14.82 -5.95
C TYR A 5 3.94 -13.86 -6.60
N PRO A 6 4.34 -12.74 -7.24
CA PRO A 6 3.38 -11.85 -7.89
C PRO A 6 2.58 -12.53 -9.00
N ALA A 7 3.24 -13.36 -9.82
CA ALA A 7 2.57 -14.08 -10.89
C ALA A 7 1.51 -15.06 -10.37
N VAL A 8 1.84 -15.79 -9.30
CA VAL A 8 0.88 -16.70 -8.64
C VAL A 8 -0.28 -15.92 -8.03
N LEU A 9 0.00 -14.81 -7.35
CA LEU A 9 -1.06 -13.97 -6.76
C LEU A 9 -2.02 -13.45 -7.83
N ILE A 10 -1.50 -12.95 -8.96
CA ILE A 10 -2.31 -12.47 -10.09
C ILE A 10 -3.17 -13.61 -10.66
N ALA A 11 -2.57 -14.78 -10.89
CA ALA A 11 -3.29 -15.94 -11.40
C ALA A 11 -4.41 -16.38 -10.44
N VAL A 12 -4.12 -16.46 -9.14
CA VAL A 12 -5.12 -16.78 -8.11
C VAL A 12 -6.24 -15.73 -8.10
N THR A 13 -5.89 -14.44 -8.20
CA THR A 13 -6.89 -13.36 -8.23
C THR A 13 -7.79 -13.49 -9.46
N ALA A 14 -7.24 -13.78 -10.63
CA ALA A 14 -8.01 -13.99 -11.84
C ALA A 14 -8.93 -15.23 -11.75
N ILE A 15 -8.42 -16.35 -11.21
CA ILE A 15 -9.21 -17.58 -11.01
C ILE A 15 -10.36 -17.33 -10.04
N VAL A 16 -10.10 -16.69 -8.88
CA VAL A 16 -11.15 -16.37 -7.90
C VAL A 16 -12.21 -15.45 -8.50
N SER A 17 -11.79 -14.46 -9.29
CA SER A 17 -12.71 -13.56 -10.01
C SER A 17 -13.60 -14.32 -10.99
N ALA A 18 -13.03 -15.22 -11.77
CA ALA A 18 -13.77 -16.04 -12.73
C ALA A 18 -14.77 -16.97 -12.03
N VAL A 19 -14.38 -17.61 -10.93
CA VAL A 19 -15.25 -18.49 -10.13
C VAL A 19 -16.38 -17.71 -9.45
N ALA A 20 -16.11 -16.47 -9.02
CA ALA A 20 -17.14 -15.60 -8.42
C ALA A 20 -18.14 -15.06 -9.43
N TYR A 21 -17.75 -14.86 -10.70
CA TYR A 21 -18.54 -14.21 -11.74
C TYR A 21 -20.01 -14.66 -11.83
N PRO A 22 -20.35 -15.97 -11.91
CA PRO A 22 -21.74 -16.40 -12.04
C PRO A 22 -22.62 -16.12 -10.80
N ARG A 23 -21.99 -15.87 -9.64
CA ARG A 23 -22.68 -15.59 -8.38
C ARG A 23 -22.83 -14.09 -8.07
N LEU A 24 -22.10 -13.24 -8.82
CA LEU A 24 -22.13 -11.80 -8.59
C LEU A 24 -23.45 -11.19 -9.11
N PRO A 25 -24.00 -10.18 -8.40
CA PRO A 25 -25.10 -9.38 -8.90
C PRO A 25 -24.68 -8.56 -10.13
N GLU A 26 -25.65 -8.04 -10.91
CA GLU A 26 -25.33 -7.20 -12.07
C GLU A 26 -24.58 -5.92 -11.71
N ARG A 27 -24.88 -5.36 -10.53
CA ARG A 27 -24.21 -4.18 -9.97
C ARG A 27 -23.46 -4.57 -8.70
N VAL A 28 -22.14 -4.41 -8.74
CA VAL A 28 -21.21 -4.71 -7.65
C VAL A 28 -20.75 -3.39 -7.02
N PRO A 29 -20.74 -3.24 -5.69
CA PRO A 29 -20.16 -2.07 -5.04
C PRO A 29 -18.71 -1.88 -5.43
N SER A 30 -18.30 -0.62 -5.69
CA SER A 30 -16.93 -0.28 -6.10
C SER A 30 -16.30 0.85 -5.28
N HIS A 31 -17.10 1.63 -4.57
CA HIS A 31 -16.65 2.72 -3.73
C HIS A 31 -17.54 2.89 -2.50
N TRP A 32 -16.94 3.28 -1.38
CA TRP A 32 -17.58 3.55 -0.10
C TRP A 32 -17.16 4.91 0.40
N ASP A 33 -18.06 5.64 1.02
CA ASP A 33 -17.75 6.90 1.69
C ASP A 33 -17.01 6.69 3.03
N LEU A 34 -16.71 7.78 3.72
CA LEU A 34 -16.02 7.75 5.02
C LEU A 34 -16.82 7.09 6.14
N HIS A 35 -18.12 6.89 5.94
CA HIS A 35 -19.03 6.22 6.89
C HIS A 35 -19.26 4.75 6.51
N GLY A 36 -18.61 4.26 5.45
CA GLY A 36 -18.76 2.89 4.96
C GLY A 36 -20.02 2.65 4.14
N GLN A 37 -20.74 3.72 3.73
CA GLN A 37 -21.91 3.61 2.86
C GLN A 37 -21.47 3.47 1.41
N VAL A 38 -22.08 2.55 0.67
CA VAL A 38 -21.79 2.37 -0.77
C VAL A 38 -22.29 3.58 -1.54
N ASN A 39 -21.39 4.27 -2.22
CA ASN A 39 -21.69 5.42 -3.06
C ASN A 39 -21.13 5.30 -4.49
N GLY A 40 -20.58 4.14 -4.87
CA GLY A 40 -20.15 3.82 -6.23
C GLY A 40 -20.44 2.37 -6.59
N TRP A 41 -20.76 2.14 -7.87
CA TRP A 41 -21.12 0.83 -8.40
C TRP A 41 -20.41 0.58 -9.73
N GLN A 42 -20.19 -0.68 -10.04
CA GLN A 42 -19.63 -1.15 -11.30
C GLN A 42 -20.39 -2.37 -11.82
N SER A 43 -20.26 -2.68 -13.11
CA SER A 43 -20.84 -3.88 -13.67
C SER A 43 -20.09 -5.13 -13.15
N ARG A 44 -20.78 -6.28 -13.18
CA ARG A 44 -20.20 -7.58 -12.85
C ARG A 44 -18.91 -7.88 -13.64
N GLY A 45 -18.90 -7.55 -14.95
CA GLY A 45 -17.71 -7.73 -15.80
C GLY A 45 -16.54 -6.86 -15.35
N GLN A 46 -16.79 -5.58 -15.04
CA GLN A 46 -15.75 -4.69 -14.50
C GLN A 46 -15.22 -5.19 -13.16
N ALA A 47 -16.09 -5.65 -12.28
CA ALA A 47 -15.71 -6.16 -10.97
C ALA A 47 -14.70 -7.32 -11.04
N VAL A 48 -14.83 -8.22 -12.00
CA VAL A 48 -13.94 -9.39 -12.11
C VAL A 48 -12.68 -9.12 -12.93
N LEU A 49 -12.69 -8.14 -13.86
CA LEU A 49 -11.56 -7.89 -14.75
C LEU A 49 -10.62 -6.79 -14.24
N PHE A 50 -11.17 -5.75 -13.60
CA PHE A 50 -10.40 -4.55 -13.29
C PHE A 50 -9.19 -4.85 -12.38
N ILE A 51 -9.40 -5.56 -11.27
CA ILE A 51 -8.31 -5.79 -10.31
C ILE A 51 -7.25 -6.77 -10.82
N PRO A 52 -7.55 -7.93 -11.44
CA PRO A 52 -6.52 -8.76 -12.06
C PRO A 52 -5.66 -8.00 -13.08
N ILE A 53 -6.29 -7.17 -13.93
CA ILE A 53 -5.57 -6.34 -14.90
C ILE A 53 -4.73 -5.28 -14.17
N LEU A 54 -5.28 -4.59 -13.17
CA LEU A 54 -4.57 -3.60 -12.36
C LEU A 54 -3.34 -4.21 -11.68
N LEU A 55 -3.45 -5.40 -11.10
CA LEU A 55 -2.33 -6.11 -10.48
C LEU A 55 -1.22 -6.42 -11.49
N LEU A 56 -1.58 -6.86 -12.70
CA LEU A 56 -0.63 -7.11 -13.78
C LEU A 56 0.11 -5.82 -14.19
N VAL A 57 -0.64 -4.72 -14.38
CA VAL A 57 -0.09 -3.41 -14.73
C VAL A 57 0.81 -2.89 -13.62
N LEU A 58 0.35 -2.91 -12.37
CA LEU A 58 1.14 -2.47 -11.21
C LEU A 58 2.43 -3.28 -11.08
N TRP A 59 2.36 -4.60 -11.22
CA TRP A 59 3.54 -5.45 -11.19
C TRP A 59 4.53 -5.09 -12.29
N GLY A 60 4.05 -4.94 -13.54
CA GLY A 60 4.88 -4.55 -14.69
C GLY A 60 5.54 -3.20 -14.48
N VAL A 61 4.77 -2.19 -14.07
CA VAL A 61 5.27 -0.84 -13.78
C VAL A 61 6.32 -0.90 -12.68
N MET A 62 5.99 -1.45 -11.51
CA MET A 62 6.93 -1.51 -10.38
C MET A 62 8.21 -2.28 -10.71
N ARG A 63 8.14 -3.32 -11.55
CA ARG A 63 9.34 -4.03 -12.04
C ARG A 63 10.17 -3.22 -13.02
N GLY A 64 9.53 -2.35 -13.80
CA GLY A 64 10.19 -1.50 -14.79
C GLY A 64 10.83 -0.23 -14.22
N LEU A 65 10.28 0.33 -13.12
CA LEU A 65 10.75 1.60 -12.53
C LEU A 65 12.26 1.64 -12.25
N PRO A 66 12.92 0.58 -11.72
CA PRO A 66 14.37 0.59 -11.50
C PRO A 66 15.19 0.80 -12.78
N ALA A 67 14.68 0.38 -13.95
CA ALA A 67 15.42 0.51 -15.21
C ALA A 67 15.55 1.97 -15.68
N ILE A 68 14.57 2.81 -15.34
CA ILE A 68 14.54 4.23 -15.70
C ILE A 68 15.00 5.15 -14.56
N ASP A 69 15.43 4.58 -13.42
CA ASP A 69 15.91 5.35 -12.28
C ASP A 69 17.35 5.84 -12.52
N PRO A 70 17.64 7.14 -12.40
CA PRO A 70 19.01 7.65 -12.42
C PRO A 70 19.94 6.98 -11.40
N ARG A 71 19.39 6.47 -10.29
CA ARG A 71 20.10 5.76 -9.22
C ARG A 71 19.91 4.24 -9.27
N ARG A 72 19.70 3.68 -10.48
CA ARG A 72 19.41 2.25 -10.69
C ARG A 72 20.40 1.29 -9.99
N ALA A 73 21.66 1.66 -9.89
CA ALA A 73 22.68 0.86 -9.21
C ALA A 73 22.39 0.63 -7.71
N ASN A 74 21.64 1.52 -7.07
CA ASN A 74 21.27 1.36 -5.66
C ASN A 74 20.28 0.23 -5.41
N TYR A 75 19.43 -0.13 -6.40
CA TYR A 75 18.44 -1.20 -6.22
C TYR A 75 19.06 -2.54 -5.88
N ALA A 76 20.25 -2.85 -6.41
CA ALA A 76 20.99 -4.07 -6.06
C ALA A 76 21.27 -4.18 -4.55
N LYS A 77 21.42 -3.03 -3.84
CA LYS A 77 21.72 -2.98 -2.40
C LYS A 77 20.50 -3.26 -1.52
N PHE A 78 19.28 -3.12 -2.04
CA PHE A 78 18.04 -3.36 -1.31
C PHE A 78 16.98 -4.14 -2.11
N GLN A 79 17.38 -4.90 -3.12
CA GLN A 79 16.48 -5.68 -3.98
C GLN A 79 15.49 -6.57 -3.20
N PRO A 80 15.88 -7.29 -2.11
CA PRO A 80 14.93 -8.08 -1.34
C PRO A 80 13.83 -7.23 -0.69
N THR A 81 14.17 -6.03 -0.21
CA THR A 81 13.23 -5.05 0.32
C THR A 81 12.28 -4.56 -0.76
N TYR A 82 12.80 -4.21 -1.93
CA TYR A 82 12.00 -3.76 -3.06
C TYR A 82 11.00 -4.82 -3.54
N ASP A 83 11.47 -6.06 -3.71
CA ASP A 83 10.63 -7.21 -4.08
C ASP A 83 9.54 -7.48 -3.01
N PHE A 84 9.87 -7.35 -1.73
CA PHE A 84 8.90 -7.46 -0.64
C PHE A 84 7.82 -6.38 -0.74
N MET A 85 8.20 -5.13 -1.02
CA MET A 85 7.27 -4.01 -1.14
C MET A 85 6.29 -4.20 -2.30
N ILE A 86 6.80 -4.63 -3.47
CA ILE A 86 5.93 -4.99 -4.60
C ILE A 86 4.90 -6.02 -4.14
N GLY A 87 5.36 -7.10 -3.51
CA GLY A 87 4.47 -8.15 -3.04
C GLY A 87 3.45 -7.68 -2.00
N ALA A 88 3.86 -6.84 -1.05
CA ALA A 88 2.95 -6.32 -0.02
C ALA A 88 1.83 -5.45 -0.62
N VAL A 89 2.16 -4.57 -1.56
CA VAL A 89 1.18 -3.74 -2.27
C VAL A 89 0.20 -4.61 -3.06
N LEU A 90 0.72 -5.54 -3.87
CA LEU A 90 -0.14 -6.44 -4.66
C LEU A 90 -1.04 -7.30 -3.77
N THR A 91 -0.52 -7.79 -2.64
CA THR A 91 -1.30 -8.58 -1.67
C THR A 91 -2.44 -7.76 -1.07
N MET A 92 -2.17 -6.51 -0.67
CA MET A 92 -3.22 -5.63 -0.13
C MET A 92 -4.33 -5.40 -1.17
N VAL A 93 -3.97 -5.09 -2.43
CA VAL A 93 -4.95 -4.87 -3.50
C VAL A 93 -5.78 -6.13 -3.75
N ALA A 94 -5.15 -7.31 -3.79
CA ALA A 94 -5.84 -8.58 -3.96
C ALA A 94 -6.76 -8.90 -2.76
N LEU A 95 -6.32 -8.63 -1.52
CA LEU A 95 -7.13 -8.85 -0.31
C LEU A 95 -8.39 -7.99 -0.32
N ILE A 96 -8.27 -6.71 -0.66
CA ILE A 96 -9.43 -5.81 -0.79
C ILE A 96 -10.37 -6.33 -1.87
N HIS A 97 -9.85 -6.75 -3.02
CA HIS A 97 -10.66 -7.33 -4.09
C HIS A 97 -11.42 -8.57 -3.65
N PHE A 98 -10.77 -9.52 -2.99
CA PHE A 98 -11.44 -10.72 -2.47
C PHE A 98 -12.54 -10.36 -1.45
N THR A 99 -12.29 -9.36 -0.62
CA THR A 99 -13.28 -8.86 0.34
C THR A 99 -14.51 -8.29 -0.37
N VAL A 100 -14.30 -7.50 -1.43
CA VAL A 100 -15.39 -6.93 -2.24
C VAL A 100 -16.21 -8.03 -2.91
N LEU A 101 -15.56 -8.99 -3.56
CA LEU A 101 -16.24 -10.11 -4.21
C LEU A 101 -17.02 -10.95 -3.19
N ALA A 102 -16.43 -11.29 -2.05
CA ALA A 102 -17.06 -12.05 -0.99
C ALA A 102 -18.28 -11.33 -0.43
N SER A 103 -18.17 -10.03 -0.15
CA SER A 103 -19.32 -9.21 0.28
C SER A 103 -20.41 -9.16 -0.79
N ALA A 104 -20.06 -9.04 -2.07
CA ALA A 104 -21.03 -8.96 -3.16
C ALA A 104 -21.83 -10.27 -3.38
N ILE A 105 -21.26 -11.42 -3.02
CA ILE A 105 -21.95 -12.72 -3.06
C ILE A 105 -22.69 -13.07 -1.75
N GLY A 106 -22.78 -12.12 -0.80
CA GLY A 106 -23.57 -12.26 0.42
C GLY A 106 -22.79 -12.76 1.65
N VAL A 107 -21.46 -12.86 1.59
CA VAL A 107 -20.67 -13.18 2.79
C VAL A 107 -20.71 -11.96 3.74
N PRO A 108 -21.01 -12.12 5.05
CA PRO A 108 -21.16 -11.01 5.98
C PRO A 108 -19.80 -10.44 6.40
N ILE A 109 -19.12 -9.75 5.47
CA ILE A 109 -17.82 -9.11 5.70
C ILE A 109 -18.01 -7.60 5.73
N SER A 110 -17.48 -6.98 6.78
CA SER A 110 -17.50 -5.54 6.97
C SER A 110 -16.31 -4.87 6.25
N ILE A 111 -16.55 -4.34 5.06
CA ILE A 111 -15.50 -3.68 4.23
C ILE A 111 -14.90 -2.49 4.99
N HIS A 112 -15.72 -1.71 5.70
CA HIS A 112 -15.24 -0.55 6.46
C HIS A 112 -14.27 -0.91 7.59
N ARG A 113 -14.22 -2.18 8.05
CA ARG A 113 -13.22 -2.68 9.00
C ARG A 113 -12.03 -3.34 8.30
N VAL A 114 -12.30 -4.14 7.26
CA VAL A 114 -11.22 -4.87 6.56
C VAL A 114 -10.26 -3.92 5.85
N VAL A 115 -10.76 -2.87 5.21
CA VAL A 115 -9.89 -1.92 4.47
C VAL A 115 -8.89 -1.21 5.38
N PRO A 116 -9.29 -0.60 6.53
CA PRO A 116 -8.33 0.00 7.45
C PRO A 116 -7.34 -1.01 8.06
N ILE A 117 -7.79 -2.23 8.35
CA ILE A 117 -6.89 -3.29 8.84
C ILE A 117 -5.85 -3.64 7.76
N ALA A 118 -6.27 -3.83 6.52
CA ALA A 118 -5.36 -4.14 5.40
C ALA A 118 -4.36 -3.00 5.15
N LEU A 119 -4.81 -1.74 5.18
CA LEU A 119 -3.95 -0.56 5.08
C LEU A 119 -2.99 -0.45 6.28
N GLY A 120 -3.46 -0.72 7.49
CA GLY A 120 -2.64 -0.74 8.68
C GLY A 120 -1.53 -1.79 8.60
N LEU A 121 -1.85 -3.01 8.16
CA LEU A 121 -0.87 -4.06 7.90
C LEU A 121 0.14 -3.65 6.83
N LEU A 122 -0.31 -2.98 5.76
CA LEU A 122 0.59 -2.46 4.73
C LEU A 122 1.52 -1.39 5.30
N LEU A 123 1.01 -0.45 6.11
CA LEU A 123 1.85 0.58 6.75
C LEU A 123 2.90 -0.04 7.68
N ILE A 124 2.55 -1.07 8.45
CA ILE A 124 3.51 -1.82 9.29
C ILE A 124 4.55 -2.51 8.40
N ALA A 125 4.12 -3.19 7.34
CA ALA A 125 5.02 -3.89 6.42
C ALA A 125 6.00 -2.92 5.75
N ILE A 126 5.49 -1.78 5.23
CA ILE A 126 6.30 -0.72 4.64
C ILE A 126 7.24 -0.14 5.69
N GLY A 127 6.72 0.29 6.84
CA GLY A 127 7.47 0.94 7.90
C GLY A 127 8.65 0.10 8.37
N ASN A 128 8.47 -1.20 8.53
CA ASN A 128 9.52 -2.13 8.93
C ASN A 128 10.64 -2.30 7.88
N GLN A 129 10.32 -2.13 6.60
CA GLN A 129 11.28 -2.29 5.51
C GLN A 129 11.94 -0.96 5.08
N LEU A 130 11.25 0.15 5.34
CA LEU A 130 11.64 1.47 4.85
C LEU A 130 13.09 1.87 5.20
N PRO A 131 13.62 1.59 6.41
CA PRO A 131 15.00 1.91 6.76
C PRO A 131 16.09 1.18 5.91
N ARG A 132 15.70 0.09 5.22
CA ARG A 132 16.62 -0.66 4.36
C ARG A 132 16.69 -0.10 2.94
N ALA A 133 15.76 0.79 2.57
CA ALA A 133 15.75 1.41 1.25
C ALA A 133 16.95 2.33 1.06
N ARG A 134 17.65 2.18 -0.07
CA ARG A 134 18.71 3.10 -0.49
C ARG A 134 18.14 4.20 -1.36
N SER A 135 18.82 5.33 -1.40
CA SER A 135 18.36 6.51 -2.12
C SER A 135 18.07 6.17 -3.59
N ASN A 136 16.85 6.49 -4.02
CA ASN A 136 16.30 6.25 -5.34
C ASN A 136 15.17 7.24 -5.64
N TRP A 137 14.68 7.27 -6.90
CA TRP A 137 13.67 8.25 -7.33
C TRP A 137 12.22 7.75 -7.25
N TRP A 138 11.99 6.45 -7.04
CA TRP A 138 10.64 5.88 -7.16
C TRP A 138 10.04 5.39 -5.86
N PHE A 139 10.86 5.03 -4.89
CA PHE A 139 10.42 4.41 -3.66
C PHE A 139 10.95 5.13 -2.41
N GLY A 140 10.08 5.35 -1.42
CA GLY A 140 10.42 5.95 -0.12
C GLY A 140 9.95 7.39 0.05
N ILE A 141 10.47 8.06 1.08
CA ILE A 141 10.18 9.46 1.43
C ILE A 141 11.14 10.35 0.62
N ARG A 142 10.62 10.89 -0.50
CA ARG A 142 11.39 11.65 -1.48
C ARG A 142 11.06 13.13 -1.37
N THR A 143 11.88 13.83 -0.61
CA THR A 143 11.88 15.29 -0.54
C THR A 143 13.16 15.81 -1.18
N PRO A 144 13.27 17.09 -1.54
CA PRO A 144 14.53 17.66 -2.01
C PRO A 144 15.69 17.37 -1.06
N TRP A 145 15.43 17.37 0.23
CA TRP A 145 16.42 17.16 1.28
C TRP A 145 16.90 15.71 1.35
N THR A 146 16.01 14.74 1.25
CA THR A 146 16.38 13.31 1.26
C THR A 146 17.10 12.91 -0.02
N LEU A 147 16.73 13.51 -1.17
CA LEU A 147 17.37 13.23 -2.44
C LEU A 147 18.75 13.88 -2.57
N SER A 148 19.02 14.98 -1.85
CA SER A 148 20.29 15.68 -1.90
C SER A 148 21.36 15.14 -0.92
N ASN A 149 20.98 14.37 0.12
CA ASN A 149 21.88 13.93 1.16
C ASN A 149 21.54 12.52 1.67
N GLU A 150 22.49 11.58 1.57
CA GLU A 150 22.30 10.17 1.95
C GLU A 150 22.04 10.01 3.46
N ARG A 151 22.71 10.79 4.33
CA ARG A 151 22.47 10.74 5.80
C ARG A 151 21.06 11.22 6.14
N VAL A 152 20.57 12.26 5.46
CA VAL A 152 19.20 12.74 5.60
C VAL A 152 18.21 11.67 5.13
N TRP A 153 18.52 10.99 4.02
CA TRP A 153 17.74 9.85 3.54
C TRP A 153 17.62 8.77 4.61
N GLU A 154 18.74 8.28 5.12
CA GLU A 154 18.77 7.18 6.11
C GLU A 154 18.03 7.54 7.40
N ARG A 155 18.27 8.75 7.95
CA ARG A 155 17.58 9.23 9.16
C ARG A 155 16.09 9.37 8.95
N THR A 156 15.67 9.96 7.83
CA THR A 156 14.26 10.16 7.50
C THR A 156 13.53 8.83 7.30
N HIS A 157 14.13 7.88 6.61
CA HIS A 157 13.52 6.58 6.39
C HIS A 157 13.43 5.74 7.66
N ARG A 158 14.35 5.91 8.59
CA ARG A 158 14.27 5.28 9.92
C ARG A 158 13.09 5.83 10.73
N VAL A 159 12.98 7.15 10.86
CA VAL A 159 11.90 7.80 11.60
C VAL A 159 10.55 7.61 10.91
N GLY A 160 10.51 7.78 9.58
CA GLY A 160 9.31 7.50 8.79
C GLY A 160 8.83 6.05 8.91
N GLY A 161 9.76 5.10 9.02
CA GLY A 161 9.44 3.70 9.30
C GLY A 161 8.74 3.51 10.65
N TYR A 162 9.20 4.17 11.71
CA TYR A 162 8.53 4.15 13.01
C TYR A 162 7.16 4.81 12.97
N LEU A 163 7.03 5.96 12.31
CA LEU A 163 5.76 6.67 12.16
C LEU A 163 4.73 5.82 11.40
N MET A 164 5.13 5.20 10.29
CA MET A 164 4.25 4.30 9.53
C MET A 164 3.83 3.07 10.34
N THR A 165 4.76 2.46 11.07
CA THR A 165 4.45 1.29 11.93
C THR A 165 3.48 1.68 13.04
N ALA A 166 3.73 2.79 13.75
CA ALA A 166 2.86 3.28 14.80
C ALA A 166 1.46 3.63 14.27
N SER A 167 1.39 4.33 13.12
CA SER A 167 0.12 4.66 12.44
C SER A 167 -0.62 3.40 12.00
N GLY A 168 0.07 2.39 11.49
CA GLY A 168 -0.53 1.11 11.11
C GLY A 168 -1.11 0.36 12.31
N VAL A 169 -0.40 0.32 13.45
CA VAL A 169 -0.90 -0.28 14.70
C VAL A 169 -2.13 0.49 15.22
N ALA A 170 -2.06 1.83 15.25
CA ALA A 170 -3.18 2.66 15.67
C ALA A 170 -4.41 2.47 14.77
N MET A 171 -4.20 2.35 13.45
CA MET A 171 -5.26 2.11 12.48
C MET A 171 -5.95 0.75 12.69
N ILE A 172 -5.18 -0.31 12.93
CA ILE A 172 -5.73 -1.64 13.22
C ILE A 172 -6.51 -1.62 14.54
N ALA A 173 -5.91 -1.09 15.60
CA ALA A 173 -6.56 -1.01 16.90
C ALA A 173 -7.86 -0.19 16.83
N GLY A 174 -7.82 0.97 16.17
CA GLY A 174 -9.01 1.81 15.99
C GLY A 174 -10.10 1.12 15.17
N ALA A 175 -9.76 0.41 14.10
CA ALA A 175 -10.74 -0.32 13.28
C ALA A 175 -11.46 -1.45 14.05
N LEU A 176 -10.88 -1.94 15.16
CA LEU A 176 -11.49 -2.96 16.02
C LEU A 176 -12.42 -2.36 17.08
N VAL A 177 -12.23 -1.09 17.47
CA VAL A 177 -12.94 -0.49 18.62
C VAL A 177 -13.86 0.68 18.26
N THR A 178 -13.80 1.20 17.02
CA THR A 178 -14.63 2.33 16.58
C THR A 178 -15.19 2.11 15.17
N ASP A 179 -16.30 2.76 14.86
CA ASP A 179 -16.88 2.82 13.53
C ASP A 179 -16.41 4.05 12.73
N LEU A 180 -15.61 4.94 13.34
CA LEU A 180 -15.00 6.12 12.68
C LEU A 180 -13.76 5.75 11.85
N THR A 181 -13.86 4.69 11.08
CA THR A 181 -12.72 4.09 10.36
C THR A 181 -12.20 4.97 9.22
N GLY A 182 -13.08 5.69 8.51
CA GLY A 182 -12.69 6.61 7.45
C GLY A 182 -11.82 7.77 7.95
N PRO A 183 -12.28 8.57 8.94
CA PRO A 183 -11.46 9.60 9.59
C PRO A 183 -10.15 9.04 10.17
N LEU A 184 -10.19 7.85 10.76
CA LEU A 184 -9.00 7.19 11.32
C LEU A 184 -7.93 6.93 10.25
N VAL A 185 -8.33 6.44 9.08
CA VAL A 185 -7.42 6.24 7.94
C VAL A 185 -6.75 7.55 7.54
N ILE A 186 -7.53 8.62 7.38
CA ILE A 186 -7.02 9.95 7.00
C ILE A 186 -6.00 10.45 8.02
N VAL A 187 -6.33 10.37 9.31
CA VAL A 187 -5.44 10.84 10.39
C VAL A 187 -4.15 10.02 10.43
N CYS A 188 -4.23 8.68 10.41
CA CYS A 188 -3.05 7.83 10.51
C CYS A 188 -2.13 7.95 9.29
N VAL A 189 -2.69 7.95 8.08
CA VAL A 189 -1.89 8.14 6.84
C VAL A 189 -1.31 9.54 6.80
N GLY A 190 -2.13 10.56 7.09
CA GLY A 190 -1.70 11.97 7.12
C GLY A 190 -0.60 12.21 8.14
N ALA A 191 -0.73 11.71 9.37
CA ALA A 191 0.26 11.85 10.42
C ALA A 191 1.61 11.20 10.03
N SER A 192 1.58 9.98 9.48
CA SER A 192 2.81 9.31 9.03
C SER A 192 3.48 10.03 7.86
N ALA A 193 2.71 10.50 6.88
CA ALA A 193 3.22 11.20 5.72
C ALA A 193 3.78 12.58 6.08
N LEU A 194 2.97 13.42 6.72
CA LEU A 194 3.37 14.79 7.12
C LEU A 194 4.51 14.76 8.14
N GLY A 195 4.44 13.88 9.14
CA GLY A 195 5.50 13.72 10.15
C GLY A 195 6.83 13.33 9.49
N SER A 196 6.80 12.45 8.49
CA SER A 196 7.99 12.05 7.74
C SER A 196 8.58 13.20 6.91
N VAL A 197 7.73 13.99 6.25
CA VAL A 197 8.16 15.16 5.46
C VAL A 197 8.75 16.24 6.38
N ILE A 198 8.08 16.56 7.49
CA ILE A 198 8.56 17.54 8.49
C ILE A 198 9.91 17.08 9.04
N TYR A 199 10.02 15.82 9.44
CA TYR A 199 11.27 15.30 9.96
C TYR A 199 12.40 15.32 8.92
N SER A 200 12.11 15.12 7.64
CA SER A 200 13.11 15.19 6.57
C SER A 200 13.76 16.58 6.49
N TYR A 201 12.96 17.64 6.69
CA TYR A 201 13.46 19.02 6.76
C TYR A 201 14.31 19.26 8.01
N VAL A 202 13.85 18.82 9.18
CA VAL A 202 14.60 18.93 10.44
C VAL A 202 15.95 18.20 10.34
N ALA A 203 15.95 16.99 9.81
CA ALA A 203 17.17 16.22 9.62
C ALA A 203 18.17 16.93 8.69
N TRP A 204 17.67 17.53 7.61
CA TRP A 204 18.48 18.29 6.67
C TRP A 204 19.08 19.56 7.33
N ARG A 205 18.28 20.33 8.07
CA ARG A 205 18.75 21.50 8.81
C ARG A 205 19.88 21.15 9.79
N GLN A 206 19.74 20.05 10.51
CA GLN A 206 20.76 19.57 11.45
C GLN A 206 22.05 19.11 10.77
N GLU A 207 21.96 18.60 9.56
CA GLU A 207 23.13 18.14 8.80
C GLU A 207 23.87 19.29 8.12
N THR A 208 23.15 20.37 7.72
CA THR A 208 23.75 21.54 7.07
C THR A 208 24.30 22.59 8.07
N SER A 209 23.94 22.49 9.35
CA SER A 209 24.45 23.37 10.41
C SER A 209 25.70 22.85 11.11
N ARG A 210 26.23 21.70 10.68
CA ARG A 210 27.48 21.10 11.13
C ARG A 210 28.63 21.41 10.17
#